data_46fe47b959cd8548f8ad5d61e0115c98
#
_entry.id   46fe47b959cd8548f8ad5d61e0115c98
#
_cell.length_a   1.000
_cell.length_b   1.000
_cell.length_c   1.000
_cell.angle_alpha   90.00
_cell.angle_beta   90.00
_cell.angle_gamma   90.00
#
_symmetry.space_group_name_H-M   'P 1'
#
loop_
_entity.id
_entity.type
_entity.pdbx_description
1 polymer ?
#
loop_
_entity_poly.entity_id
_entity_poly.type
_entity_poly.pdbx_seq_one_letter_code
_entity_poly.pdbx_strand_id
1 'polypeptide(L)'
;YFHIGGDEANMPSCPDCASKPYSQLFLEHIEAMNETITQMGARTMMWHDMLIERGDPRWAGYVVNGTKETAEGFLKFPRDIIICDWYYGAPRPSYPSMDYFKSHGFSVLACPWNVTNGTVAQCKYANQIGIMGVLGTTWHHYFGRDMWTIYYTLSNMMWNTNSQIHTGEINQLLVQTHIRQIGWDMKLTNPRQAGLYYDEIPPEPYLDN
;
A
#
# COMPACT_ATOMS: atom_id res chain seq x y z
N TYR A 1 12.36 9.71 -0.14
CA TYR A 1 10.89 9.64 -0.15
C TYR A 1 10.36 9.77 1.26
N PHE A 2 9.23 10.43 1.43
CA PHE A 2 8.56 10.56 2.73
C PHE A 2 7.05 10.34 2.55
N HIS A 3 6.48 9.38 3.28
CA HIS A 3 5.05 9.04 3.20
C HIS A 3 4.28 9.80 4.27
N ILE A 4 3.29 10.58 3.85
CA ILE A 4 2.49 11.44 4.74
C ILE A 4 1.17 10.80 5.20
N GLY A 5 0.86 9.57 4.78
CA GLY A 5 -0.44 8.96 5.04
C GLY A 5 -1.53 9.59 4.17
N GLY A 6 -2.50 10.20 4.79
CA GLY A 6 -3.60 10.92 4.13
C GLY A 6 -4.74 10.01 3.68
N ASP A 7 -4.81 8.77 4.19
CA ASP A 7 -5.90 7.83 4.00
C ASP A 7 -7.00 8.04 5.04
N GLU A 8 -8.22 7.69 4.69
CA GLU A 8 -9.40 7.61 5.57
C GLU A 8 -9.57 8.83 6.51
N ALA A 9 -9.11 10.00 6.04
CA ALA A 9 -9.11 11.21 6.85
C ALA A 9 -10.53 11.72 7.14
N ASN A 10 -10.78 12.00 8.41
CA ASN A 10 -12.07 12.48 8.87
C ASN A 10 -12.10 14.00 9.07
N MET A 11 -13.30 14.56 9.05
CA MET A 11 -13.52 15.97 9.38
C MET A 11 -12.96 16.29 10.78
N PRO A 12 -12.11 17.32 10.90
CA PRO A 12 -11.70 17.78 12.22
C PRO A 12 -12.89 18.35 12.99
N SER A 13 -12.95 18.02 14.27
CA SER A 13 -14.00 18.50 15.18
C SER A 13 -13.64 19.80 15.93
N CYS A 14 -12.48 20.40 15.62
CA CYS A 14 -12.03 21.60 16.31
C CYS A 14 -12.78 22.85 15.81
N PRO A 15 -13.07 23.83 16.71
CA PRO A 15 -13.78 25.06 16.34
C PRO A 15 -13.08 25.87 15.25
N ASP A 16 -11.75 25.92 15.24
CA ASP A 16 -10.97 26.69 14.28
C ASP A 16 -11.06 26.11 12.86
N CYS A 17 -11.16 24.78 12.76
CA CYS A 17 -11.30 24.08 11.49
C CYS A 17 -12.75 24.10 10.97
N ALA A 18 -13.74 24.21 11.85
CA ALA A 18 -15.16 24.13 11.48
C ALA A 18 -15.65 25.26 10.54
N SER A 19 -14.88 26.34 10.42
CA SER A 19 -15.18 27.47 9.53
C SER A 19 -14.80 27.22 8.07
N LYS A 20 -14.01 26.19 7.77
CA LYS A 20 -13.53 25.86 6.41
C LYS A 20 -14.16 24.57 5.89
N PRO A 21 -14.41 24.48 4.57
CA PRO A 21 -14.76 23.19 3.95
C PRO A 21 -13.67 22.14 4.17
N TYR A 22 -14.08 20.91 4.42
CA TYR A 22 -13.14 19.80 4.63
C TYR A 22 -12.14 19.63 3.47
N SER A 23 -12.64 19.68 2.25
CA SER A 23 -11.80 19.58 1.04
C SER A 23 -10.71 20.65 1.00
N GLN A 24 -11.02 21.86 1.41
CA GLN A 24 -10.02 22.94 1.48
C GLN A 24 -8.95 22.64 2.53
N LEU A 25 -9.36 22.24 3.74
CA LEU A 25 -8.41 21.90 4.81
C LEU A 25 -7.49 20.75 4.41
N PHE A 26 -8.06 19.72 3.79
CA PHE A 26 -7.31 18.56 3.33
C PHE A 26 -6.27 18.95 2.28
N LEU A 27 -6.66 19.73 1.27
CA LEU A 27 -5.75 20.16 0.20
C LEU A 27 -4.65 21.11 0.72
N GLU A 28 -5.00 22.08 1.56
CA GLU A 28 -4.04 22.98 2.22
C GLU A 28 -3.00 22.19 3.04
N HIS A 29 -3.45 21.14 3.75
CA HIS A 29 -2.54 20.26 4.50
C HIS A 29 -1.56 19.52 3.59
N ILE A 30 -2.05 18.90 2.51
CA ILE A 30 -1.20 18.19 1.56
C ILE A 30 -0.18 19.13 0.92
N GLU A 31 -0.60 20.33 0.53
CA GLU A 31 0.27 21.35 -0.05
C GLU A 31 1.40 21.73 0.90
N ALA A 32 1.07 22.07 2.14
CA ALA A 32 2.07 22.45 3.15
C ALA A 32 3.06 21.31 3.47
N MET A 33 2.56 20.07 3.56
CA MET A 33 3.42 18.90 3.75
C MET A 33 4.35 18.67 2.54
N ASN A 34 3.83 18.77 1.33
CA ASN A 34 4.62 18.60 0.11
C ASN A 34 5.72 19.68 -0.01
N GLU A 35 5.40 20.92 0.28
CA GLU A 35 6.40 22.02 0.30
C GLU A 35 7.52 21.72 1.29
N THR A 36 7.16 21.34 2.53
CA THR A 36 8.15 21.00 3.57
C THR A 36 9.06 19.86 3.15
N ILE A 37 8.49 18.78 2.62
CA ILE A 37 9.23 17.59 2.18
C ILE A 37 10.14 17.92 1.00
N THR A 38 9.67 18.72 0.05
CA THR A 38 10.44 19.15 -1.10
C THR A 38 11.65 20.03 -0.68
N GLN A 39 11.46 20.92 0.30
CA GLN A 39 12.55 21.73 0.88
C GLN A 39 13.61 20.85 1.57
N MET A 40 13.23 19.68 2.07
CA MET A 40 14.15 18.66 2.63
C MET A 40 14.86 17.83 1.55
N GLY A 41 14.59 18.06 0.27
CA GLY A 41 15.17 17.31 -0.85
C GLY A 41 14.53 15.91 -1.04
N ALA A 42 13.35 15.67 -0.49
CA ALA A 42 12.61 14.41 -0.62
C ALA A 42 11.37 14.58 -1.51
N ARG A 43 10.79 13.46 -1.93
CA ARG A 43 9.50 13.41 -2.63
C ARG A 43 8.41 12.91 -1.70
N THR A 44 7.25 13.53 -1.78
CA THR A 44 6.06 13.14 -1.01
C THR A 44 5.43 11.88 -1.58
N MET A 45 5.03 10.97 -0.71
CA MET A 45 4.19 9.82 -1.00
C MET A 45 2.90 9.92 -0.18
N MET A 46 1.75 9.54 -0.74
CA MET A 46 0.48 9.55 -0.02
C MET A 46 -0.50 8.52 -0.56
N TRP A 47 -1.47 8.14 0.27
CA TRP A 47 -2.54 7.23 -0.13
C TRP A 47 -3.54 7.90 -1.07
N HIS A 48 -4.17 7.09 -1.92
CA HIS A 48 -5.01 7.56 -3.03
C HIS A 48 -6.48 7.78 -2.68
N ASP A 49 -7.01 7.13 -1.66
CA ASP A 49 -8.45 6.98 -1.40
C ASP A 49 -9.20 8.29 -1.18
N MET A 50 -8.51 9.31 -0.65
CA MET A 50 -9.05 10.67 -0.48
C MET A 50 -9.01 11.51 -1.77
N LEU A 51 -8.34 11.03 -2.81
CA LEU A 51 -8.07 11.75 -4.07
C LEU A 51 -9.00 11.33 -5.20
N ILE A 52 -9.92 10.43 -4.93
CA ILE A 52 -10.95 9.96 -5.86
C ILE A 52 -12.32 10.10 -5.23
N GLU A 53 -13.33 10.42 -6.05
CA GLU A 53 -14.68 10.79 -5.59
C GLU A 53 -15.48 9.57 -5.12
N ARG A 54 -16.02 9.63 -3.90
CA ARG A 54 -16.92 8.61 -3.36
C ARG A 54 -18.22 8.58 -4.16
N GLY A 55 -18.62 7.38 -4.56
CA GLY A 55 -19.85 7.15 -5.33
C GLY A 55 -19.66 7.20 -6.86
N ASP A 56 -18.49 7.57 -7.34
CA ASP A 56 -18.18 7.46 -8.75
C ASP A 56 -18.07 5.97 -9.16
N PRO A 57 -18.85 5.50 -10.15
CA PRO A 57 -18.88 4.08 -10.53
C PRO A 57 -17.56 3.55 -11.07
N ARG A 58 -16.63 4.41 -11.50
CA ARG A 58 -15.26 4.00 -11.90
C ARG A 58 -14.52 3.27 -10.79
N TRP A 59 -14.82 3.62 -9.54
CA TRP A 59 -14.13 3.11 -8.36
C TRP A 59 -14.88 1.96 -7.67
N ALA A 60 -15.78 1.29 -8.37
CA ALA A 60 -16.52 0.17 -7.81
C ALA A 60 -15.59 -0.91 -7.23
N GLY A 61 -15.79 -1.23 -5.95
CA GLY A 61 -14.98 -2.21 -5.20
C GLY A 61 -13.68 -1.68 -4.62
N TYR A 62 -13.43 -0.36 -4.72
CA TYR A 62 -12.39 0.33 -3.96
C TYR A 62 -12.96 0.92 -2.66
N VAL A 63 -12.09 1.11 -1.68
CA VAL A 63 -12.37 2.03 -0.57
C VAL A 63 -12.08 3.44 -1.09
N VAL A 64 -13.10 4.29 -1.06
CA VAL A 64 -13.04 5.65 -1.60
C VAL A 64 -13.59 6.61 -0.57
N ASN A 65 -12.80 7.57 -0.17
CA ASN A 65 -13.10 8.49 0.92
C ASN A 65 -13.12 9.97 0.49
N GLY A 66 -12.63 10.27 -0.71
CA GLY A 66 -12.59 11.62 -1.24
C GLY A 66 -13.97 12.17 -1.63
N THR A 67 -14.03 13.49 -1.74
CA THR A 67 -15.15 14.23 -2.31
C THR A 67 -14.80 14.64 -3.75
N LYS A 68 -15.79 15.16 -4.48
CA LYS A 68 -15.54 15.74 -5.80
C LYS A 68 -14.50 16.85 -5.74
N GLU A 69 -14.61 17.72 -4.73
CA GLU A 69 -13.71 18.87 -4.56
C GLU A 69 -12.29 18.44 -4.21
N THR A 70 -12.09 17.39 -3.40
CA THR A 70 -10.74 16.86 -3.12
C THR A 70 -10.13 16.25 -4.38
N ALA A 71 -10.90 15.49 -5.14
CA ALA A 71 -10.45 14.84 -6.36
C ALA A 71 -10.05 15.88 -7.44
N GLU A 72 -10.90 16.87 -7.72
CA GLU A 72 -10.62 17.93 -8.68
C GLU A 72 -9.47 18.85 -8.22
N GLY A 73 -9.43 19.18 -6.92
CA GLY A 73 -8.40 20.03 -6.34
C GLY A 73 -7.02 19.39 -6.40
N PHE A 74 -6.94 18.09 -6.08
CA PHE A 74 -5.68 17.36 -6.13
C PHE A 74 -5.06 17.30 -7.53
N LEU A 75 -5.87 17.26 -8.57
CA LEU A 75 -5.36 17.28 -9.96
C LEU A 75 -4.55 18.54 -10.33
N LYS A 76 -4.60 19.57 -9.50
CA LYS A 76 -3.80 20.80 -9.68
C LYS A 76 -2.42 20.72 -9.03
N PHE A 77 -2.17 19.71 -8.20
CA PHE A 77 -0.91 19.57 -7.49
C PHE A 77 0.27 19.21 -8.39
N PRO A 78 1.50 19.48 -7.93
CA PRO A 78 2.73 19.09 -8.63
C PRO A 78 2.78 17.58 -8.90
N ARG A 79 3.36 17.19 -10.03
CA ARG A 79 3.44 15.79 -10.46
C ARG A 79 4.60 15.02 -9.83
N ASP A 80 5.35 15.64 -8.94
CA ASP A 80 6.39 15.00 -8.13
C ASP A 80 5.83 14.22 -6.94
N ILE A 81 4.57 14.46 -6.54
CA ILE A 81 3.87 13.63 -5.55
C ILE A 81 3.66 12.23 -6.10
N ILE A 82 3.97 11.23 -5.30
CA ILE A 82 3.81 9.81 -5.62
C ILE A 82 2.53 9.29 -4.98
N ILE A 83 1.65 8.73 -5.79
CA ILE A 83 0.38 8.16 -5.35
C ILE A 83 0.58 6.69 -4.98
N CYS A 84 0.29 6.35 -3.73
CA CYS A 84 0.28 4.99 -3.22
C CYS A 84 -1.14 4.43 -3.34
N ASP A 85 -1.37 3.64 -4.39
CA ASP A 85 -2.68 3.09 -4.75
C ASP A 85 -2.89 1.73 -4.08
N TRP A 86 -3.65 1.69 -2.99
CA TRP A 86 -3.91 0.49 -2.23
C TRP A 86 -5.22 -0.19 -2.64
N TYR A 87 -5.15 -1.50 -2.83
CA TYR A 87 -6.29 -2.37 -3.08
C TYR A 87 -6.04 -3.74 -2.49
N TYR A 88 -6.89 -4.19 -1.58
CA TYR A 88 -6.70 -5.41 -0.78
C TYR A 88 -7.69 -6.53 -1.13
N GLY A 89 -8.39 -6.38 -2.22
CA GLY A 89 -9.40 -7.33 -2.67
C GLY A 89 -8.87 -8.46 -3.56
N ALA A 90 -9.82 -9.23 -4.08
CA ALA A 90 -9.56 -10.29 -5.05
C ALA A 90 -8.87 -9.75 -6.32
N PRO A 91 -8.17 -10.61 -7.08
CA PRO A 91 -7.51 -10.19 -8.31
C PRO A 91 -8.48 -9.60 -9.31
N ARG A 92 -8.06 -8.55 -9.99
CA ARG A 92 -8.83 -7.84 -11.03
C ARG A 92 -8.06 -7.85 -12.35
N PRO A 93 -8.75 -7.79 -13.49
CA PRO A 93 -8.09 -7.69 -14.80
C PRO A 93 -7.46 -6.31 -15.04
N SER A 94 -7.93 -5.27 -14.35
CA SER A 94 -7.40 -3.92 -14.38
C SER A 94 -7.64 -3.18 -13.07
N TYR A 95 -6.85 -2.13 -12.85
CA TYR A 95 -6.93 -1.28 -11.67
C TYR A 95 -7.12 0.17 -12.11
N PRO A 96 -8.37 0.62 -12.29
CA PRO A 96 -8.68 1.91 -12.90
C PRO A 96 -8.14 3.13 -12.16
N SER A 97 -7.91 3.05 -10.85
CA SER A 97 -7.26 4.11 -10.08
C SER A 97 -5.80 4.30 -10.49
N MET A 98 -5.05 3.22 -10.71
CA MET A 98 -3.67 3.27 -11.19
C MET A 98 -3.60 3.92 -12.58
N ASP A 99 -4.51 3.53 -13.51
CA ASP A 99 -4.60 4.13 -14.83
C ASP A 99 -4.94 5.62 -14.75
N TYR A 100 -5.88 5.97 -13.89
CA TYR A 100 -6.33 7.34 -13.68
C TYR A 100 -5.18 8.25 -13.26
N PHE A 101 -4.49 7.93 -12.17
CA PHE A 101 -3.39 8.77 -11.69
C PHE A 101 -2.22 8.83 -12.67
N LYS A 102 -1.88 7.68 -13.29
CA LYS A 102 -0.87 7.64 -14.34
C LYS A 102 -1.22 8.53 -15.53
N SER A 103 -2.47 8.48 -16.01
CA SER A 103 -2.91 9.30 -17.15
C SER A 103 -2.90 10.80 -16.87
N HIS A 104 -2.98 11.18 -15.59
CA HIS A 104 -2.83 12.56 -15.12
C HIS A 104 -1.38 12.96 -14.82
N GLY A 105 -0.41 12.08 -15.12
CA GLY A 105 1.02 12.38 -15.04
C GLY A 105 1.65 12.18 -13.67
N PHE A 106 0.94 11.56 -12.71
CA PHE A 106 1.52 11.22 -11.41
C PHE A 106 2.37 9.94 -11.47
N SER A 107 3.40 9.88 -10.65
CA SER A 107 4.06 8.63 -10.32
C SER A 107 3.13 7.80 -9.43
N VAL A 108 2.96 6.51 -9.74
CA VAL A 108 2.05 5.61 -9.01
C VAL A 108 2.82 4.40 -8.48
N LEU A 109 2.56 4.01 -7.25
CA LEU A 109 2.96 2.74 -6.65
C LEU A 109 1.70 1.90 -6.38
N ALA A 110 1.70 0.65 -6.84
CA ALA A 110 0.68 -0.31 -6.45
C ALA A 110 0.97 -0.78 -5.02
N CYS A 111 -0.02 -0.73 -4.15
CA CYS A 111 0.15 -1.03 -2.73
C CYS A 111 -0.72 -2.22 -2.30
N PRO A 112 -0.33 -3.46 -2.64
CA PRO A 112 -1.04 -4.66 -2.21
C PRO A 112 -0.77 -4.99 -0.74
N TRP A 113 -1.59 -5.92 -0.22
CA TRP A 113 -1.49 -6.43 1.13
C TRP A 113 -1.55 -7.97 1.17
N ASN A 114 -2.40 -8.55 2.02
CA ASN A 114 -2.43 -9.95 2.44
C ASN A 114 -3.16 -10.93 1.48
N VAL A 115 -3.77 -10.46 0.42
CA VAL A 115 -4.42 -11.33 -0.58
C VAL A 115 -3.40 -11.74 -1.64
N THR A 116 -2.77 -12.88 -1.50
CA THR A 116 -1.69 -13.36 -2.38
C THR A 116 -2.01 -13.24 -3.87
N ASN A 117 -3.16 -13.76 -4.31
CA ASN A 117 -3.56 -13.68 -5.73
C ASN A 117 -3.83 -12.23 -6.17
N GLY A 118 -4.37 -11.39 -5.28
CA GLY A 118 -4.55 -9.96 -5.51
C GLY A 118 -3.21 -9.25 -5.66
N THR A 119 -2.24 -9.57 -4.79
CA THR A 119 -0.86 -9.05 -4.88
C THR A 119 -0.21 -9.42 -6.20
N VAL A 120 -0.29 -10.67 -6.61
CA VAL A 120 0.24 -11.15 -7.90
C VAL A 120 -0.39 -10.39 -9.06
N ALA A 121 -1.72 -10.22 -9.05
CA ALA A 121 -2.43 -9.50 -10.11
C ALA A 121 -2.02 -8.02 -10.17
N GLN A 122 -1.91 -7.35 -9.02
CA GLN A 122 -1.45 -5.96 -8.95
C GLN A 122 -0.02 -5.80 -9.47
N CYS A 123 0.92 -6.67 -9.08
CA CYS A 123 2.30 -6.63 -9.56
C CYS A 123 2.38 -6.81 -11.08
N LYS A 124 1.63 -7.76 -11.63
CA LYS A 124 1.56 -7.98 -13.09
C LYS A 124 0.99 -6.77 -13.81
N TYR A 125 -0.10 -6.21 -13.30
CA TYR A 125 -0.73 -5.04 -13.88
C TYR A 125 0.17 -3.80 -13.80
N ALA A 126 0.80 -3.57 -12.67
CA ALA A 126 1.76 -2.49 -12.47
C ALA A 126 2.90 -2.53 -13.50
N ASN A 127 3.45 -3.73 -13.74
CA ASN A 127 4.46 -3.95 -14.77
C ASN A 127 3.91 -3.73 -16.19
N GLN A 128 2.72 -4.26 -16.47
CA GLN A 128 2.06 -4.12 -17.77
C GLN A 128 1.84 -2.66 -18.17
N ILE A 129 1.33 -1.85 -17.26
CA ILE A 129 1.07 -0.44 -17.52
C ILE A 129 2.28 0.46 -17.27
N GLY A 130 3.39 -0.07 -16.73
CA GLY A 130 4.64 0.66 -16.51
C GLY A 130 4.48 1.82 -15.52
N ILE A 131 3.92 1.59 -14.34
CA ILE A 131 3.94 2.53 -13.22
C ILE A 131 5.28 2.46 -12.47
N MET A 132 5.48 3.34 -11.49
CA MET A 132 6.75 3.48 -10.76
C MET A 132 7.21 2.18 -10.08
N GLY A 133 6.27 1.36 -9.60
CA GLY A 133 6.59 0.10 -8.94
C GLY A 133 5.50 -0.38 -7.98
N VAL A 134 5.93 -1.16 -6.98
CA VAL A 134 5.06 -1.75 -5.97
C VAL A 134 5.61 -1.45 -4.57
N LEU A 135 4.73 -1.15 -3.64
CA LEU A 135 5.03 -0.94 -2.22
C LEU A 135 4.13 -1.85 -1.39
N GLY A 136 4.68 -2.91 -0.79
CA GLY A 136 3.90 -3.80 0.06
C GLY A 136 3.48 -3.15 1.36
N THR A 137 2.23 -3.37 1.75
CA THR A 137 1.69 -2.91 3.03
C THR A 137 1.63 -4.06 4.03
N THR A 138 1.92 -3.79 5.30
CA THR A 138 1.95 -4.82 6.35
C THR A 138 1.06 -4.51 7.54
N TRP A 139 0.58 -3.31 7.70
CA TRP A 139 -0.24 -2.81 8.79
C TRP A 139 0.07 -3.41 10.19
N HIS A 140 -0.46 -2.85 11.24
CA HIS A 140 -0.14 -3.19 12.63
C HIS A 140 -0.66 -4.56 13.12
N HIS A 141 -1.57 -5.21 12.37
CA HIS A 141 -2.14 -6.50 12.75
C HIS A 141 -1.25 -7.71 12.45
N TYR A 142 -0.16 -7.52 11.73
CA TYR A 142 0.61 -8.64 11.17
C TYR A 142 2.01 -8.72 11.75
N PHE A 143 2.09 -9.39 12.88
CA PHE A 143 3.32 -9.93 13.40
C PHE A 143 3.28 -11.45 13.20
N GLY A 144 4.18 -12.00 12.40
CA GLY A 144 4.30 -13.44 12.25
C GLY A 144 4.02 -13.96 10.83
N ARG A 145 3.23 -15.03 10.74
CA ARG A 145 3.06 -15.87 9.56
C ARG A 145 2.69 -15.10 8.28
N ASP A 146 1.72 -14.22 8.38
CA ASP A 146 1.16 -13.54 7.23
C ASP A 146 2.13 -12.50 6.65
N MET A 147 2.90 -11.85 7.50
CA MET A 147 3.94 -10.90 7.08
C MET A 147 5.00 -11.57 6.20
N TRP A 148 5.46 -12.77 6.56
CA TRP A 148 6.43 -13.50 5.77
C TRP A 148 5.86 -13.94 4.41
N THR A 149 4.59 -14.32 4.38
CA THR A 149 3.89 -14.65 3.12
C THR A 149 3.82 -13.43 2.19
N ILE A 150 3.52 -12.25 2.76
CA ILE A 150 3.52 -10.99 2.01
C ILE A 150 4.91 -10.69 1.46
N TYR A 151 5.95 -10.72 2.30
CA TYR A 151 7.33 -10.47 1.88
C TYR A 151 7.81 -11.44 0.82
N TYR A 152 7.53 -12.74 0.98
CA TYR A 152 7.87 -13.76 -0.02
C TYR A 152 7.19 -13.48 -1.36
N THR A 153 5.89 -13.23 -1.35
CA THR A 153 5.13 -12.96 -2.57
C THR A 153 5.66 -11.71 -3.28
N LEU A 154 5.81 -10.62 -2.52
CA LEU A 154 6.26 -9.34 -3.06
C LEU A 154 7.69 -9.41 -3.59
N SER A 155 8.64 -9.96 -2.82
CA SER A 155 10.03 -10.03 -3.26
C SER A 155 10.18 -10.80 -4.56
N ASN A 156 9.47 -11.93 -4.72
CA ASN A 156 9.48 -12.68 -5.97
C ASN A 156 8.85 -11.88 -7.12
N MET A 157 7.68 -11.29 -6.92
CA MET A 157 6.95 -10.58 -7.96
C MET A 157 7.62 -9.26 -8.37
N MET A 158 8.31 -8.58 -7.46
CA MET A 158 9.05 -7.35 -7.75
C MET A 158 10.26 -7.59 -8.64
N TRP A 159 10.93 -8.73 -8.49
CA TRP A 159 12.07 -9.10 -9.35
C TRP A 159 11.64 -9.71 -10.68
N ASN A 160 10.58 -10.52 -10.67
CA ASN A 160 10.10 -11.20 -11.86
C ASN A 160 8.60 -11.44 -11.79
N THR A 161 7.83 -10.67 -12.54
CA THR A 161 6.37 -10.78 -12.58
C THR A 161 5.86 -12.10 -13.20
N ASN A 162 6.76 -12.91 -13.78
CA ASN A 162 6.46 -14.27 -14.25
C ASN A 162 6.75 -15.34 -13.19
N SER A 163 7.22 -14.97 -12.00
CA SER A 163 7.44 -15.89 -10.91
C SER A 163 6.18 -16.69 -10.60
N GLN A 164 6.34 -17.98 -10.39
CA GLN A 164 5.26 -18.84 -9.94
C GLN A 164 5.10 -18.68 -8.43
N ILE A 165 3.99 -18.11 -8.02
CA ILE A 165 3.64 -17.96 -6.61
C ILE A 165 2.65 -19.05 -6.23
N HIS A 166 3.00 -19.81 -5.23
CA HIS A 166 2.14 -20.82 -4.64
C HIS A 166 1.30 -20.21 -3.51
N THR A 167 0.12 -20.80 -3.27
CA THR A 167 -0.79 -20.37 -2.19
C THR A 167 -0.98 -21.53 -1.20
N GLY A 168 -1.52 -21.22 -0.02
CA GLY A 168 -1.81 -22.21 1.01
C GLY A 168 -0.56 -22.87 1.61
N GLU A 169 -0.63 -24.16 1.91
CA GLU A 169 0.43 -24.91 2.62
C GLU A 169 1.76 -24.91 1.86
N ILE A 170 1.74 -25.01 0.54
CA ILE A 170 2.95 -24.99 -0.29
C ILE A 170 3.68 -23.66 -0.13
N ASN A 171 2.95 -22.55 -0.16
CA ASN A 171 3.53 -21.23 0.06
C ASN A 171 4.14 -21.12 1.47
N GLN A 172 3.44 -21.60 2.49
CA GLN A 172 3.96 -21.61 3.85
C GLN A 172 5.26 -22.42 3.97
N LEU A 173 5.31 -23.59 3.36
CA LEU A 173 6.53 -24.42 3.36
C LEU A 173 7.70 -23.73 2.66
N LEU A 174 7.47 -23.09 1.53
CA LEU A 174 8.50 -22.35 0.79
C LEU A 174 9.00 -21.16 1.61
N VAL A 175 8.10 -20.40 2.23
CA VAL A 175 8.45 -19.29 3.11
C VAL A 175 9.32 -19.77 4.28
N GLN A 176 8.92 -20.84 4.96
CA GLN A 176 9.71 -21.43 6.05
C GLN A 176 11.09 -21.85 5.60
N THR A 177 11.18 -22.49 4.42
CA THR A 177 12.46 -22.94 3.88
C THR A 177 13.38 -21.76 3.59
N HIS A 178 12.88 -20.70 2.97
CA HIS A 178 13.67 -19.50 2.69
C HIS A 178 14.12 -18.78 3.95
N ILE A 179 13.24 -18.63 4.94
CA ILE A 179 13.59 -18.02 6.22
C ILE A 179 14.68 -18.82 6.93
N ARG A 180 14.59 -20.15 6.96
CA ARG A 180 15.64 -21.01 7.51
C ARG A 180 16.96 -20.82 6.78
N GLN A 181 16.94 -20.75 5.44
CA GLN A 181 18.13 -20.51 4.64
C GLN A 181 18.76 -19.15 4.98
N ILE A 182 17.96 -18.07 5.04
CA ILE A 182 18.44 -16.75 5.43
C ILE A 182 19.06 -16.80 6.85
N GLY A 183 18.41 -17.47 7.79
CA GLY A 183 18.94 -17.64 9.15
C GLY A 183 20.28 -18.36 9.13
N TRP A 184 20.44 -19.36 8.28
CA TRP A 184 21.70 -20.09 8.14
C TRP A 184 22.79 -19.24 7.49
N ASP A 185 22.47 -18.54 6.43
CA ASP A 185 23.41 -17.65 5.72
C ASP A 185 23.87 -16.49 6.62
N MET A 186 22.99 -16.01 7.50
CA MET A 186 23.32 -15.01 8.54
C MET A 186 24.06 -15.61 9.75
N LYS A 187 24.33 -16.92 9.76
CA LYS A 187 24.96 -17.63 10.90
C LYS A 187 24.26 -17.42 12.23
N LEU A 188 22.95 -17.33 12.22
CA LEU A 188 22.15 -17.21 13.43
C LEU A 188 22.17 -18.53 14.19
N THR A 189 22.77 -18.53 15.39
CA THR A 189 22.94 -19.73 16.24
C THR A 189 21.66 -20.10 16.98
N ASN A 190 20.72 -19.17 17.11
CA ASN A 190 19.43 -19.38 17.76
C ASN A 190 18.30 -18.90 16.84
N PRO A 191 17.59 -19.83 16.19
CA PRO A 191 16.46 -19.49 15.32
C PRO A 191 15.34 -18.73 16.02
N ARG A 192 15.15 -18.90 17.35
CA ARG A 192 14.17 -18.15 18.13
C ARG A 192 14.49 -16.65 18.18
N GLN A 193 15.78 -16.30 18.26
CA GLN A 193 16.22 -14.89 18.25
C GLN A 193 15.99 -14.21 16.90
N ALA A 194 15.89 -15.00 15.83
CA ALA A 194 15.63 -14.50 14.48
C ALA A 194 14.14 -14.41 14.14
N GLY A 195 13.25 -14.74 15.07
CA GLY A 195 11.81 -14.82 14.78
C GLY A 195 11.46 -15.90 13.77
N LEU A 196 12.29 -16.92 13.63
CA LEU A 196 12.21 -17.93 12.57
C LEU A 196 11.38 -19.16 12.96
N TYR A 197 10.85 -19.22 14.18
CA TYR A 197 9.98 -20.30 14.62
C TYR A 197 8.52 -19.93 14.39
N TYR A 198 7.94 -20.61 13.45
CA TYR A 198 6.55 -20.46 13.03
C TYR A 198 5.56 -21.05 14.04
N ASP A 199 5.98 -22.07 14.78
CA ASP A 199 5.11 -22.87 15.63
C ASP A 199 4.98 -22.30 17.06
N GLU A 200 5.77 -21.28 17.40
CA GLU A 200 5.78 -20.68 18.74
C GLU A 200 5.22 -19.24 18.78
N ILE A 201 4.71 -18.73 17.67
CA ILE A 201 3.96 -17.47 17.69
C ILE A 201 2.57 -17.81 18.22
N PRO A 202 2.17 -17.30 19.39
CA PRO A 202 0.83 -17.56 19.89
C PRO A 202 -0.19 -17.07 18.87
N PRO A 203 -1.32 -17.78 18.70
CA PRO A 203 -2.41 -17.28 17.90
C PRO A 203 -2.76 -15.88 18.39
N GLU A 204 -2.93 -14.94 17.46
CA GLU A 204 -3.18 -13.55 17.81
C GLU A 204 -4.43 -13.43 18.68
N PRO A 205 -4.37 -12.71 19.82
CA PRO A 205 -5.51 -12.53 20.70
C PRO A 205 -6.58 -11.58 20.15
N TYR A 206 -6.50 -11.16 18.88
CA TYR A 206 -7.29 -10.08 18.31
C TYR A 206 -8.18 -10.45 17.12
N LEU A 207 -8.42 -11.73 16.85
CA LEU A 207 -9.33 -12.13 15.77
C LEU A 207 -10.80 -12.35 16.23
N ASP A 208 -11.12 -12.00 17.48
CA ASP A 208 -12.48 -12.05 18.00
C ASP A 208 -13.01 -10.63 18.26
N ASN A 209 -13.22 -9.84 17.18
CA ASN A 209 -14.18 -8.70 17.21
C ASN A 209 -14.64 -8.37 15.80
#